data_392fe51663f42ae3a907b8d28d4e315c
#
_entry.id   392fe51663f42ae3a907b8d28d4e315c
#
_cell.length_a   1.000
_cell.length_b   1.000
_cell.length_c   1.000
_cell.angle_alpha   90.00
_cell.angle_beta   90.00
_cell.angle_gamma   90.00
#
_symmetry.space_group_name_H-M   'P 1'
#
loop_
_entity.id
_entity.type
_entity.pdbx_description
1 polymer ?
#
loop_
_entity_poly.entity_id
_entity_poly.type
_entity_poly.pdbx_seq_one_letter_code
_entity_poly.pdbx_strand_id
1 'polypeptide(L)'
;KIKMYVGNYDFWLQSSRLAAQMRADANAKKEEKIKELNDFIARFSANASKSKQATSRKKQLEKITLDDIKPSSRKYPFVKFESQRDLGNDLLRVENVSKTIDGVKILDNINFTIRPGEKAAILSRSDLAQTTMMQILAGTLKPDTGTVKYGQTVITSSLPRDLDANFNNEELSILDWLRQYATKEQNDNTFLRGFLGKMLF
;
A
#
# COMPACT_ATOMS: atom_id res chain seq x y z
N LYS A 1 -1.88 0.45 -26.12
CA LYS A 1 -2.91 -0.54 -26.53
C LYS A 1 -3.92 -0.69 -25.42
N ILE A 2 -5.21 -0.58 -25.73
CA ILE A 2 -6.31 -0.82 -24.80
C ILE A 2 -6.66 -2.30 -24.90
N LYS A 3 -6.83 -2.98 -23.75
CA LYS A 3 -7.38 -4.34 -23.66
C LYS A 3 -8.74 -4.27 -23.00
N MET A 4 -9.73 -4.88 -23.64
CA MET A 4 -11.06 -5.03 -23.07
C MET A 4 -11.15 -6.36 -22.30
N TYR A 5 -11.81 -6.31 -21.15
CA TYR A 5 -12.17 -7.48 -20.35
C TYR A 5 -13.67 -7.43 -20.10
N VAL A 6 -14.32 -8.55 -20.29
CA VAL A 6 -15.77 -8.69 -20.01
C VAL A 6 -15.93 -9.16 -18.57
N GLY A 7 -16.65 -8.40 -17.76
CA GLY A 7 -16.89 -8.72 -16.36
C GLY A 7 -16.67 -7.54 -15.40
N ASN A 8 -16.74 -7.82 -14.10
CA ASN A 8 -16.51 -6.84 -13.05
C ASN A 8 -15.02 -6.67 -12.75
N TYR A 9 -14.69 -5.76 -11.82
CA TYR A 9 -13.31 -5.47 -11.42
C TYR A 9 -12.60 -6.71 -10.86
N ASP A 10 -13.27 -7.53 -10.06
CA ASP A 10 -12.67 -8.71 -9.42
C ASP A 10 -12.27 -9.76 -10.46
N PHE A 11 -13.13 -9.99 -11.44
CA PHE A 11 -12.82 -10.86 -12.58
C PHE A 11 -11.61 -10.33 -13.36
N TRP A 12 -11.58 -9.03 -13.65
CA TRP A 12 -10.44 -8.41 -14.31
C TRP A 12 -9.16 -8.58 -13.49
N LEU A 13 -9.22 -8.35 -12.17
CA LEU A 13 -8.04 -8.44 -11.28
C LEU A 13 -7.48 -9.87 -11.26
N GLN A 14 -8.35 -10.87 -11.11
CA GLN A 14 -7.95 -12.29 -11.12
C GLN A 14 -7.34 -12.68 -12.47
N SER A 15 -8.01 -12.35 -13.57
CA SER A 15 -7.55 -12.65 -14.92
C SER A 15 -6.22 -11.96 -15.25
N SER A 16 -6.04 -10.72 -14.82
CA SER A 16 -4.81 -9.96 -15.00
C SER A 16 -3.65 -10.55 -14.20
N ARG A 17 -3.88 -10.99 -12.96
CA ARG A 17 -2.87 -11.65 -12.12
C ARG A 17 -2.47 -13.00 -12.72
N LEU A 18 -3.44 -13.81 -13.13
CA LEU A 18 -3.17 -15.10 -13.78
C LEU A 18 -2.36 -14.92 -15.07
N ALA A 19 -2.73 -13.96 -15.91
CA ALA A 19 -2.00 -13.68 -17.14
C ALA A 19 -0.56 -13.19 -16.88
N ALA A 20 -0.33 -12.42 -15.82
CA ALA A 20 1.01 -12.00 -15.40
C ALA A 20 1.84 -13.20 -14.92
N GLN A 21 1.26 -14.08 -14.10
CA GLN A 21 1.89 -15.29 -13.62
C GLN A 21 2.30 -16.22 -14.80
N MET A 22 1.37 -16.47 -15.71
CA MET A 22 1.65 -17.33 -16.88
C MET A 22 2.81 -16.79 -17.75
N ARG A 23 2.91 -15.45 -17.88
CA ARG A 23 4.04 -14.84 -18.60
C ARG A 23 5.35 -14.97 -17.82
N ALA A 24 5.31 -14.80 -16.51
CA ALA A 24 6.49 -14.98 -15.65
C ALA A 24 7.03 -16.42 -15.75
N ASP A 25 6.14 -17.42 -15.67
CA ASP A 25 6.48 -18.82 -15.79
C ASP A 25 7.02 -19.17 -17.20
N ALA A 26 6.43 -18.58 -18.23
CA ALA A 26 6.92 -18.74 -19.61
C ALA A 26 8.31 -18.11 -19.79
N ASN A 27 8.54 -16.92 -19.22
CA ASN A 27 9.86 -16.28 -19.25
C ASN A 27 10.91 -17.08 -18.48
N ALA A 28 10.58 -17.61 -17.28
CA ALA A 28 11.49 -18.46 -16.52
C ALA A 28 11.96 -19.69 -17.31
N LYS A 29 11.02 -20.36 -18.01
CA LYS A 29 11.36 -21.47 -18.90
C LYS A 29 12.23 -21.05 -20.09
N LYS A 30 11.99 -19.85 -20.66
CA LYS A 30 12.84 -19.31 -21.73
C LYS A 30 14.24 -18.97 -21.22
N GLU A 31 14.36 -18.40 -20.02
CA GLU A 31 15.65 -18.07 -19.39
C GLU A 31 16.48 -19.32 -19.10
N GLU A 32 15.84 -20.37 -18.58
CA GLU A 32 16.50 -21.67 -18.39
C GLU A 32 17.03 -22.22 -19.72
N LYS A 33 16.21 -22.15 -20.77
CA LYS A 33 16.62 -22.56 -22.11
C LYS A 33 17.74 -21.71 -22.69
N ILE A 34 17.72 -20.42 -22.49
CA ILE A 34 18.82 -19.50 -22.87
C ILE A 34 20.10 -19.92 -22.17
N LYS A 35 20.05 -20.22 -20.86
CA LYS A 35 21.19 -20.67 -20.07
C LYS A 35 21.77 -21.98 -20.62
N GLU A 36 20.94 -23.00 -20.86
CA GLU A 36 21.36 -24.27 -21.44
C GLU A 36 22.06 -24.09 -22.81
N LEU A 37 21.47 -23.22 -23.66
CA LEU A 37 22.05 -22.97 -24.99
C LEU A 37 23.39 -22.23 -24.90
N ASN A 38 23.50 -21.25 -24.02
CA ASN A 38 24.75 -20.53 -23.77
C ASN A 38 25.83 -21.45 -23.23
N ASP A 39 25.52 -22.31 -22.26
CA ASP A 39 26.44 -23.29 -21.67
C ASP A 39 26.96 -24.28 -22.74
N PHE A 40 26.07 -24.73 -23.61
CA PHE A 40 26.44 -25.59 -24.73
C PHE A 40 27.37 -24.87 -25.73
N ILE A 41 27.00 -23.66 -26.13
CA ILE A 41 27.82 -22.83 -27.04
C ILE A 41 29.20 -22.59 -26.47
N ALA A 42 29.28 -22.20 -25.18
CA ALA A 42 30.56 -21.95 -24.51
C ALA A 42 31.46 -23.18 -24.49
N ARG A 43 30.92 -24.39 -24.24
CA ARG A 43 31.70 -25.63 -24.19
C ARG A 43 32.19 -26.13 -25.54
N PHE A 44 31.42 -25.88 -26.62
CA PHE A 44 31.65 -26.55 -27.90
C PHE A 44 31.93 -25.63 -29.07
N SER A 45 31.97 -24.29 -28.86
CA SER A 45 32.26 -23.32 -29.93
C SER A 45 33.64 -23.50 -30.59
N ALA A 46 34.63 -23.92 -29.80
CA ALA A 46 36.01 -24.14 -30.28
C ALA A 46 36.26 -25.58 -30.83
N ASN A 47 35.28 -26.46 -30.75
CA ASN A 47 35.42 -27.86 -31.17
C ASN A 47 35.00 -28.05 -32.64
N ALA A 48 35.95 -28.38 -33.51
CA ALA A 48 35.71 -28.52 -34.96
C ALA A 48 34.60 -29.52 -35.32
N SER A 49 34.49 -30.64 -34.59
CA SER A 49 33.48 -31.68 -34.85
C SER A 49 32.06 -31.25 -34.42
N LYS A 50 31.93 -30.31 -33.46
CA LYS A 50 30.67 -29.85 -32.91
C LYS A 50 30.30 -28.41 -33.32
N SER A 51 31.14 -27.72 -34.10
CA SER A 51 30.99 -26.35 -34.55
C SER A 51 29.63 -26.12 -35.26
N LYS A 52 29.19 -27.04 -36.13
CA LYS A 52 27.89 -26.97 -36.79
C LYS A 52 26.73 -27.00 -35.78
N GLN A 53 26.85 -27.80 -34.72
CA GLN A 53 25.84 -27.86 -33.67
C GLN A 53 25.81 -26.58 -32.82
N ALA A 54 26.97 -26.03 -32.48
CA ALA A 54 27.07 -24.79 -31.77
C ALA A 54 26.44 -23.61 -32.57
N THR A 55 26.70 -23.57 -33.90
CA THR A 55 26.09 -22.57 -34.79
C THR A 55 24.58 -22.75 -34.87
N SER A 56 24.05 -23.96 -34.92
CA SER A 56 22.63 -24.23 -34.90
C SER A 56 21.98 -23.77 -33.57
N ARG A 57 22.65 -24.03 -32.45
CA ARG A 57 22.19 -23.57 -31.11
C ARG A 57 22.20 -22.03 -30.99
N LYS A 58 23.22 -21.38 -31.57
CA LYS A 58 23.27 -19.90 -31.62
C LYS A 58 22.07 -19.32 -32.39
N LYS A 59 21.71 -19.90 -33.53
CA LYS A 59 20.50 -19.48 -34.25
C LYS A 59 19.21 -19.73 -33.49
N GLN A 60 19.15 -20.77 -32.65
CA GLN A 60 18.01 -21.02 -31.76
C GLN A 60 17.94 -19.95 -30.65
N LEU A 61 19.08 -19.58 -30.06
CA LEU A 61 19.18 -18.54 -29.04
C LEU A 61 18.68 -17.19 -29.58
N GLU A 62 19.07 -16.80 -30.79
CA GLU A 62 18.65 -15.56 -31.44
C GLU A 62 17.13 -15.45 -31.66
N LYS A 63 16.43 -16.59 -31.71
CA LYS A 63 14.96 -16.63 -31.87
C LYS A 63 14.19 -16.55 -30.58
N ILE A 64 14.86 -16.73 -29.44
CA ILE A 64 14.18 -16.67 -28.13
C ILE A 64 14.07 -15.23 -27.71
N THR A 65 12.84 -14.74 -27.61
CA THR A 65 12.52 -13.41 -27.08
C THR A 65 11.79 -13.57 -25.74
N LEU A 66 12.23 -12.81 -24.75
CA LEU A 66 11.52 -12.70 -23.47
C LEU A 66 10.35 -11.72 -23.62
N ASP A 67 9.23 -12.06 -22.98
CA ASP A 67 8.09 -11.16 -22.96
C ASP A 67 8.34 -10.02 -21.96
N ASP A 68 8.08 -8.80 -22.39
CA ASP A 68 8.16 -7.63 -21.51
C ASP A 68 6.99 -7.68 -20.48
N ILE A 69 7.34 -8.00 -19.24
CA ILE A 69 6.40 -7.99 -18.12
C ILE A 69 6.46 -6.63 -17.45
N LYS A 70 5.59 -5.73 -17.89
CA LYS A 70 5.47 -4.42 -17.26
C LYS A 70 4.98 -4.58 -15.82
N PRO A 71 5.65 -3.97 -14.85
CA PRO A 71 5.17 -3.97 -13.47
C PRO A 71 3.77 -3.35 -13.41
N SER A 72 2.95 -3.86 -12.50
CA SER A 72 1.62 -3.29 -12.30
C SER A 72 1.72 -1.83 -11.86
N SER A 73 1.02 -0.93 -12.55
CA SER A 73 0.86 0.46 -12.12
C SER A 73 -0.06 0.61 -10.89
N ARG A 74 -0.72 -0.48 -10.49
CA ARG A 74 -1.64 -0.52 -9.35
C ARG A 74 -0.94 -1.06 -8.11
N LYS A 75 0.13 -0.40 -7.72
CA LYS A 75 0.76 -0.60 -6.43
C LYS A 75 0.07 0.29 -5.41
N TYR A 76 -0.09 -0.23 -4.21
CA TYR A 76 -0.57 0.54 -3.06
C TYR A 76 0.43 0.38 -1.92
N PRO A 77 0.57 1.40 -1.08
CA PRO A 77 1.47 1.33 0.05
C PRO A 77 1.00 0.25 1.03
N PHE A 78 1.95 -0.43 1.62
CA PHE A 78 1.66 -1.41 2.66
C PHE A 78 1.58 -0.70 4.01
N VAL A 79 0.36 -0.49 4.49
CA VAL A 79 0.09 0.06 5.83
C VAL A 79 -0.40 -1.07 6.72
N LYS A 80 0.30 -1.33 7.81
CA LYS A 80 -0.08 -2.30 8.83
C LYS A 80 -0.41 -1.56 10.13
N PHE A 81 -1.63 -1.73 10.61
CA PHE A 81 -2.03 -1.26 11.92
C PHE A 81 -1.94 -2.44 12.89
N GLU A 82 -1.14 -2.29 13.93
CA GLU A 82 -0.99 -3.28 15.00
C GLU A 82 -1.43 -2.66 16.30
N SER A 83 -2.27 -3.38 17.04
CA SER A 83 -2.62 -2.97 18.39
C SER A 83 -1.44 -3.23 19.33
N GLN A 84 -1.06 -2.23 20.10
CA GLN A 84 0.01 -2.36 21.11
C GLN A 84 -0.50 -3.02 22.41
N ARG A 85 -1.80 -3.12 22.59
CA ARG A 85 -2.46 -3.66 23.78
C ARG A 85 -3.74 -4.38 23.38
N ASP A 86 -4.15 -5.30 24.21
CA ASP A 86 -5.47 -5.90 24.07
C ASP A 86 -6.56 -4.84 24.29
N LEU A 87 -7.52 -4.83 23.38
CA LEU A 87 -8.58 -3.86 23.36
C LEU A 87 -9.79 -4.40 24.14
N GLY A 88 -10.42 -3.53 24.92
CA GLY A 88 -11.68 -3.84 25.59
C GLY A 88 -12.86 -3.95 24.61
N ASN A 89 -14.04 -4.28 25.11
CA ASN A 89 -15.23 -4.51 24.28
C ASN A 89 -15.76 -3.26 23.58
N ASP A 90 -15.64 -2.08 24.21
CA ASP A 90 -16.07 -0.79 23.63
C ASP A 90 -14.82 0.04 23.32
N LEU A 91 -14.58 0.29 22.04
CA LEU A 91 -13.45 1.12 21.63
C LEU A 91 -13.79 2.60 21.62
N LEU A 92 -14.96 2.94 21.10
CA LEU A 92 -15.42 4.30 20.96
C LEU A 92 -16.93 4.35 21.15
N ARG A 93 -17.38 5.27 21.99
CA ARG A 93 -18.78 5.61 22.17
C ARG A 93 -19.01 7.09 21.96
N VAL A 94 -19.89 7.43 21.05
CA VAL A 94 -20.31 8.78 20.70
C VAL A 94 -21.78 8.92 21.08
N GLU A 95 -22.09 9.89 21.93
CA GLU A 95 -23.44 10.08 22.47
C GLU A 95 -23.87 11.54 22.34
N ASN A 96 -24.99 11.76 21.63
CA ASN A 96 -25.69 13.05 21.45
C ASN A 96 -24.76 14.21 20.99
N VAL A 97 -23.77 13.90 20.15
CA VAL A 97 -22.80 14.87 19.68
C VAL A 97 -23.44 15.80 18.67
N SER A 98 -23.39 17.12 18.98
CA SER A 98 -23.80 18.18 18.08
C SER A 98 -22.72 19.24 17.98
N LYS A 99 -22.63 19.91 16.83
CA LYS A 99 -21.68 21.00 16.57
C LYS A 99 -22.26 22.03 15.62
N THR A 100 -22.15 23.28 16.01
CA THR A 100 -22.51 24.46 15.21
C THR A 100 -21.23 25.22 14.85
N ILE A 101 -21.10 25.64 13.62
CA ILE A 101 -20.00 26.45 13.10
C ILE A 101 -20.63 27.64 12.35
N ASP A 102 -20.21 28.84 12.68
CA ASP A 102 -20.72 30.11 12.08
C ASP A 102 -22.25 30.21 12.04
N GLY A 103 -22.91 29.75 13.13
CA GLY A 103 -24.36 29.74 13.26
C GLY A 103 -25.09 28.66 12.50
N VAL A 104 -24.38 27.82 11.76
CA VAL A 104 -24.96 26.66 11.04
C VAL A 104 -24.70 25.38 11.81
N LYS A 105 -25.76 24.61 12.09
CA LYS A 105 -25.64 23.31 12.73
C LYS A 105 -25.07 22.31 11.74
N ILE A 106 -23.82 21.89 11.97
CA ILE A 106 -23.06 20.99 11.10
C ILE A 106 -23.26 19.52 11.49
N LEU A 107 -23.30 19.25 12.78
CA LEU A 107 -23.60 17.93 13.34
C LEU A 107 -24.80 18.06 14.27
N ASP A 108 -25.73 17.12 14.19
CA ASP A 108 -26.95 17.14 14.99
C ASP A 108 -27.21 15.75 15.60
N ASN A 109 -27.07 15.65 16.92
CA ASN A 109 -27.41 14.51 17.74
C ASN A 109 -26.84 13.17 17.22
N ILE A 110 -25.53 13.16 16.92
CA ILE A 110 -24.85 11.97 16.38
C ILE A 110 -24.61 10.96 17.49
N ASN A 111 -24.99 9.71 17.25
CA ASN A 111 -24.88 8.61 18.18
C ASN A 111 -24.36 7.37 17.46
N PHE A 112 -23.26 6.77 17.94
CA PHE A 112 -22.77 5.47 17.50
C PHE A 112 -21.74 4.88 18.45
N THR A 113 -21.51 3.60 18.31
CA THR A 113 -20.45 2.87 19.06
C THR A 113 -19.64 2.05 18.08
N ILE A 114 -18.32 1.99 18.28
CA ILE A 114 -17.40 1.12 17.50
C ILE A 114 -16.80 0.09 18.43
N ARG A 115 -16.84 -1.17 18.00
CA ARG A 115 -16.32 -2.34 18.70
C ARG A 115 -15.01 -2.83 18.08
N PRO A 116 -14.25 -3.70 18.77
CA PRO A 116 -13.04 -4.28 18.22
C PRO A 116 -13.27 -4.97 16.87
N GLY A 117 -12.38 -4.70 15.91
CA GLY A 117 -12.45 -5.27 14.56
C GLY A 117 -13.43 -4.59 13.60
N GLU A 118 -14.28 -3.68 14.07
CA GLU A 118 -15.20 -2.95 13.21
C GLU A 118 -14.47 -1.88 12.40
N LYS A 119 -14.95 -1.68 11.17
CA LYS A 119 -14.55 -0.59 10.27
C LYS A 119 -15.76 0.28 10.00
N ALA A 120 -15.67 1.54 10.35
CA ALA A 120 -16.74 2.51 10.14
C ALA A 120 -16.36 3.51 9.03
N ALA A 121 -17.31 3.82 8.15
CA ALA A 121 -17.16 4.88 7.16
C ALA A 121 -18.16 6.00 7.47
N ILE A 122 -17.67 7.23 7.52
CA ILE A 122 -18.49 8.43 7.71
C ILE A 122 -18.79 9.01 6.33
N LEU A 123 -20.06 8.97 5.93
CA LEU A 123 -20.54 9.52 4.66
C LEU A 123 -21.38 10.76 4.93
N SER A 124 -21.08 11.84 4.26
CA SER A 124 -21.86 13.09 4.34
C SER A 124 -21.88 13.79 2.98
N ARG A 125 -22.91 14.61 2.76
CA ARG A 125 -22.97 15.51 1.59
C ARG A 125 -22.08 16.74 1.77
N SER A 126 -21.65 17.02 3.01
CA SER A 126 -20.81 18.17 3.36
C SER A 126 -19.43 17.69 3.82
N ASP A 127 -18.38 18.13 3.15
CA ASP A 127 -16.99 17.91 3.56
C ASP A 127 -16.70 18.49 4.94
N LEU A 128 -17.34 19.63 5.26
CA LEU A 128 -17.21 20.27 6.55
C LEU A 128 -17.74 19.40 7.67
N ALA A 129 -18.87 18.71 7.47
CA ALA A 129 -19.42 17.79 8.46
C ALA A 129 -18.49 16.59 8.71
N GLN A 130 -17.91 16.02 7.66
CA GLN A 130 -16.94 14.94 7.80
C GLN A 130 -15.69 15.39 8.56
N THR A 131 -15.12 16.52 8.15
CA THR A 131 -13.90 17.07 8.78
C THR A 131 -14.17 17.41 10.25
N THR A 132 -15.30 18.07 10.55
CA THR A 132 -15.71 18.41 11.92
C THR A 132 -15.86 17.16 12.79
N MET A 133 -16.51 16.12 12.26
CA MET A 133 -16.64 14.86 13.01
C MET A 133 -15.28 14.21 13.27
N MET A 134 -14.41 14.14 12.27
CA MET A 134 -13.06 13.58 12.44
C MET A 134 -12.22 14.38 13.44
N GLN A 135 -12.31 15.70 13.44
CA GLN A 135 -11.64 16.56 14.41
C GLN A 135 -12.16 16.35 15.84
N ILE A 136 -13.47 16.13 16.01
CA ILE A 136 -14.05 15.80 17.31
C ILE A 136 -13.56 14.41 17.77
N LEU A 137 -13.54 13.44 16.89
CA LEU A 137 -13.00 12.11 17.20
C LEU A 137 -11.49 12.14 17.49
N ALA A 138 -10.72 12.97 16.80
CA ALA A 138 -9.29 13.15 17.08
C ALA A 138 -9.02 13.95 18.38
N GLY A 139 -10.06 14.54 18.99
CA GLY A 139 -9.92 15.37 20.19
C GLY A 139 -9.37 16.77 19.93
N THR A 140 -9.19 17.18 18.67
CA THR A 140 -8.71 18.52 18.29
C THR A 140 -9.81 19.56 18.31
N LEU A 141 -11.08 19.15 18.25
CA LEU A 141 -12.25 20.01 18.34
C LEU A 141 -13.21 19.48 19.40
N LYS A 142 -13.75 20.36 20.25
CA LYS A 142 -14.77 19.96 21.22
C LYS A 142 -16.18 20.07 20.62
N PRO A 143 -17.07 19.11 20.86
CA PRO A 143 -18.48 19.24 20.50
C PRO A 143 -19.15 20.32 21.37
N ASP A 144 -20.26 20.88 20.87
CA ASP A 144 -21.07 21.83 21.66
C ASP A 144 -21.93 21.08 22.68
N THR A 145 -22.45 19.92 22.29
CA THR A 145 -23.20 19.01 23.17
C THR A 145 -22.76 17.58 22.93
N GLY A 146 -23.07 16.73 23.90
CA GLY A 146 -22.76 15.30 23.83
C GLY A 146 -21.36 14.95 24.31
N THR A 147 -21.00 13.67 24.19
CA THR A 147 -19.73 13.14 24.66
C THR A 147 -19.13 12.14 23.69
N VAL A 148 -17.80 12.14 23.64
CA VAL A 148 -16.99 11.13 22.95
C VAL A 148 -16.13 10.45 24.00
N LYS A 149 -16.29 9.12 24.13
CA LYS A 149 -15.56 8.31 25.10
C LYS A 149 -14.81 7.20 24.40
N TYR A 150 -13.52 7.12 24.67
CA TYR A 150 -12.67 6.02 24.25
C TYR A 150 -12.49 5.02 25.39
N GLY A 151 -12.32 3.75 25.06
CA GLY A 151 -11.93 2.73 26.03
C GLY A 151 -10.57 3.07 26.65
N GLN A 152 -10.36 2.66 27.91
CA GLN A 152 -9.16 3.00 28.71
C GLN A 152 -7.84 2.54 28.05
N THR A 153 -7.87 1.47 27.28
CA THR A 153 -6.67 0.90 26.62
C THR A 153 -6.51 1.37 25.18
N VAL A 154 -7.42 2.22 24.66
CA VAL A 154 -7.42 2.68 23.28
C VAL A 154 -6.37 3.78 23.09
N ILE A 155 -5.47 3.56 22.15
CA ILE A 155 -4.55 4.57 21.64
C ILE A 155 -5.06 5.00 20.28
N THR A 156 -5.35 6.28 20.13
CA THR A 156 -5.87 6.84 18.88
C THR A 156 -4.75 7.42 18.03
N SER A 157 -4.88 7.29 16.71
CA SER A 157 -4.06 8.00 15.74
C SER A 157 -4.97 8.56 14.66
N SER A 158 -4.66 9.75 14.17
CA SER A 158 -5.42 10.39 13.10
C SER A 158 -4.49 10.85 11.99
N LEU A 159 -4.95 10.70 10.75
CA LEU A 159 -4.31 11.29 9.59
C LEU A 159 -5.08 12.58 9.25
N PRO A 160 -4.51 13.77 9.53
CA PRO A 160 -5.18 15.03 9.23
C PRO A 160 -5.24 15.25 7.71
N ARG A 161 -6.18 16.09 7.27
CA ARG A 161 -6.32 16.47 5.86
C ARG A 161 -5.18 17.41 5.42
N ASP A 162 -4.76 18.28 6.32
CA ASP A 162 -3.61 19.14 6.16
C ASP A 162 -2.41 18.52 6.88
N LEU A 163 -1.37 18.23 6.13
CA LEU A 163 -0.14 17.59 6.61
C LEU A 163 1.00 18.60 6.79
N ASP A 164 0.85 19.86 6.39
CA ASP A 164 1.92 20.86 6.38
C ASP A 164 2.53 21.06 7.77
N ALA A 165 1.70 20.97 8.81
CA ALA A 165 2.16 21.04 10.20
C ALA A 165 3.15 19.93 10.60
N ASN A 166 3.18 18.82 9.88
CA ASN A 166 4.11 17.71 10.15
C ASN A 166 5.47 17.88 9.46
N PHE A 167 5.58 18.82 8.53
CA PHE A 167 6.79 19.08 7.73
C PHE A 167 7.40 20.45 8.04
N ASN A 168 7.54 20.76 9.32
CA ASN A 168 8.02 22.08 9.81
C ASN A 168 9.51 22.34 9.46
N ASN A 169 10.25 21.35 9.00
CA ASN A 169 11.65 21.49 8.63
C ASN A 169 11.89 20.91 7.21
N GLU A 170 11.84 21.78 6.23
CA GLU A 170 12.01 21.44 4.80
C GLU A 170 13.45 20.99 4.45
N GLU A 171 14.42 21.24 5.33
CA GLU A 171 15.82 20.85 5.10
C GLU A 171 16.09 19.38 5.43
N LEU A 172 15.19 18.71 6.15
CA LEU A 172 15.36 17.31 6.49
C LEU A 172 15.15 16.40 5.27
N SER A 173 16.04 15.45 5.08
CA SER A 173 15.77 14.36 4.15
C SER A 173 14.57 13.54 4.62
N ILE A 174 13.84 12.91 3.68
CA ILE A 174 12.70 12.01 4.02
C ILE A 174 13.14 10.92 5.01
N LEU A 175 14.37 10.42 4.87
CA LEU A 175 14.93 9.41 5.75
C LEU A 175 15.13 9.95 7.18
N ASP A 176 15.68 11.17 7.31
CA ASP A 176 15.94 11.78 8.61
C ASP A 176 14.64 12.25 9.27
N TRP A 177 13.67 12.70 8.48
CA TRP A 177 12.34 12.99 8.97
C TRP A 177 11.65 11.72 9.53
N LEU A 178 11.72 10.60 8.83
CA LEU A 178 11.16 9.34 9.29
C LEU A 178 11.86 8.83 10.56
N ARG A 179 13.18 9.07 10.69
CA ARG A 179 13.99 8.66 11.83
C ARG A 179 13.49 9.20 13.17
N GLN A 180 12.83 10.36 13.16
CA GLN A 180 12.27 10.97 14.38
C GLN A 180 11.18 10.11 15.03
N TYR A 181 10.50 9.29 14.22
CA TYR A 181 9.39 8.43 14.66
C TYR A 181 9.83 6.97 14.88
N ALA A 182 11.07 6.63 14.57
CA ALA A 182 11.60 5.29 14.70
C ALA A 182 11.93 4.94 16.16
N THR A 183 11.60 3.72 16.58
CA THR A 183 12.10 3.19 17.85
C THR A 183 13.61 2.92 17.75
N LYS A 184 14.27 2.70 18.90
CA LYS A 184 15.72 2.38 18.92
C LYS A 184 16.08 1.19 18.02
N GLU A 185 15.22 0.19 17.97
CA GLU A 185 15.40 -1.02 17.14
C GLU A 185 15.15 -0.78 15.66
N GLN A 186 14.31 0.19 15.34
CA GLN A 186 13.93 0.55 13.98
C GLN A 186 14.80 1.65 13.36
N ASN A 187 15.72 2.23 14.15
CA ASN A 187 16.54 3.37 13.73
C ASN A 187 17.77 2.93 12.91
N ASP A 188 17.63 1.90 12.09
CA ASP A 188 18.62 1.45 11.12
C ASP A 188 18.26 1.93 9.71
N ASN A 189 19.27 2.34 8.94
CA ASN A 189 19.07 2.80 7.55
C ASN A 189 18.43 1.74 6.65
N THR A 190 18.74 0.47 6.86
CA THR A 190 18.18 -0.63 6.09
C THR A 190 16.70 -0.77 6.37
N PHE A 191 16.32 -0.71 7.64
CA PHE A 191 14.91 -0.76 8.06
C PHE A 191 14.13 0.44 7.50
N LEU A 192 14.64 1.66 7.67
CA LEU A 192 13.96 2.89 7.24
C LEU A 192 13.79 2.94 5.72
N ARG A 193 14.82 2.58 4.94
CA ARG A 193 14.70 2.47 3.48
C ARG A 193 13.74 1.37 3.05
N GLY A 194 13.75 0.23 3.73
CA GLY A 194 12.81 -0.85 3.50
C GLY A 194 11.37 -0.43 3.78
N PHE A 195 11.15 0.37 4.83
CA PHE A 195 9.85 0.94 5.15
C PHE A 195 9.38 1.91 4.07
N LEU A 196 10.23 2.85 3.64
CA LEU A 196 9.93 3.78 2.55
C LEU A 196 9.61 3.03 1.25
N GLY A 197 10.37 1.99 0.91
CA GLY A 197 10.07 1.14 -0.25
C GLY A 197 8.69 0.44 -0.16
N LYS A 198 8.26 0.00 1.04
CA LYS A 198 6.90 -0.52 1.25
C LYS A 198 5.84 0.55 1.08
N MET A 199 6.17 1.81 1.34
CA MET A 199 5.32 2.98 1.15
C MET A 199 5.39 3.55 -0.27
N LEU A 200 6.14 2.91 -1.17
CA LEU A 200 6.32 3.25 -2.59
C LEU A 200 7.17 4.51 -2.87
N PHE A 201 8.06 4.85 -1.95
CA PHE A 201 9.11 5.84 -2.18
C PHE A 201 10.32 5.22 -2.89
#